data_8f77557dc2ce39aeaee0d95dab914813
#
_entry.id   8f77557dc2ce39aeaee0d95dab914813
#
_cell.length_a   1.000
_cell.length_b   1.000
_cell.length_c   1.000
_cell.angle_alpha   90.00
_cell.angle_beta   90.00
_cell.angle_gamma   90.00
#
_symmetry.space_group_name_H-M   'P 1'
#
loop_
_entity.id
_entity.type
_entity.pdbx_description
1 polymer ?
#
loop_
_entity_poly.entity_id
_entity_poly.type
_entity_poly.pdbx_seq_one_letter_code
_entity_poly.pdbx_strand_id
1 'polypeptide(L)'
;MSNVYAFKPVNGYWFTSWLVNALRNRNSCLEVSLDLGLTREKVCVSGKKLLIRDIEVDFDAITPSEEDRVVLLENDRAYEIAVSTMKGYYKLKAIGMDLPPTLEINGIHMHRIVGLNPWEDALLKASKARVRRGNVVLDTCTGLGYTALASIERGASKVVSAEIDPNVLWIAERNPWSRGLGDKRITIANIDIVNLIRYFEDSFFDKIIHDPPRFSASTGDLYGLDFYKELYRVIKPGGILYHYTGLPGFKTNYSILKGIKNRLEKAGFIRVYFDQESQGFIAWKPLITS
;
A
#
# COMPACT_ATOMS: atom_id res chain seq x y z
N MET A 1 -21.82 9.61 6.15
CA MET A 1 -20.53 9.88 5.50
C MET A 1 -20.63 9.40 4.07
N SER A 2 -20.75 10.30 3.10
CA SER A 2 -21.00 10.00 1.67
C SER A 2 -19.77 9.46 0.92
N ASN A 3 -18.61 9.36 1.57
CA ASN A 3 -17.33 9.05 0.92
C ASN A 3 -16.73 7.70 1.32
N VAL A 4 -17.50 6.81 1.96
CA VAL A 4 -17.05 5.45 2.24
C VAL A 4 -16.98 4.68 0.93
N TYR A 5 -15.80 4.15 0.62
CA TYR A 5 -15.57 3.36 -0.58
C TYR A 5 -15.90 1.89 -0.31
N ALA A 6 -16.77 1.33 -1.13
CA ALA A 6 -17.10 -0.10 -1.09
C ALA A 6 -16.05 -0.87 -1.90
N PHE A 7 -15.00 -1.32 -1.24
CA PHE A 7 -13.91 -2.07 -1.86
C PHE A 7 -14.39 -3.43 -2.37
N LYS A 8 -14.17 -3.70 -3.64
CA LYS A 8 -14.62 -4.93 -4.33
C LYS A 8 -13.43 -5.64 -4.97
N PRO A 9 -12.76 -6.56 -4.26
CA PRO A 9 -11.62 -7.27 -4.83
C PRO A 9 -12.04 -8.10 -6.04
N VAL A 10 -11.24 -8.01 -7.09
CA VAL A 10 -11.44 -8.78 -8.32
C VAL A 10 -10.90 -10.20 -8.13
N ASN A 11 -11.61 -11.17 -8.66
CA ASN A 11 -11.19 -12.57 -8.75
C ASN A 11 -10.66 -12.85 -10.15
N GLY A 12 -9.54 -13.58 -10.22
CA GLY A 12 -8.93 -13.94 -11.50
C GLY A 12 -7.58 -14.62 -11.31
N TYR A 13 -6.80 -14.64 -12.39
CA TYR A 13 -5.46 -15.20 -12.42
C TYR A 13 -4.47 -14.13 -12.90
N TRP A 14 -3.35 -14.00 -12.20
CA TRP A 14 -2.34 -12.97 -12.46
C TRP A 14 -1.10 -13.57 -13.09
N PHE A 15 -0.64 -12.96 -14.17
CA PHE A 15 0.52 -13.42 -14.93
C PHE A 15 1.59 -12.33 -14.98
N THR A 16 2.81 -12.71 -14.64
CA THR A 16 4.02 -11.92 -14.82
C THR A 16 4.85 -12.51 -15.94
N SER A 17 5.76 -11.72 -16.52
CA SER A 17 6.69 -12.22 -17.55
C SER A 17 7.54 -13.38 -17.04
N TRP A 18 7.95 -13.36 -15.77
CA TRP A 18 8.72 -14.46 -15.16
C TRP A 18 7.91 -15.77 -15.12
N LEU A 19 6.64 -15.70 -14.73
CA LEU A 19 5.76 -16.87 -14.68
C LEU A 19 5.50 -17.42 -16.09
N VAL A 20 5.13 -16.54 -17.02
CA VAL A 20 4.88 -16.94 -18.42
C VAL A 20 6.10 -17.59 -19.06
N ASN A 21 7.29 -17.00 -18.86
CA ASN A 21 8.54 -17.55 -19.39
C ASN A 21 8.90 -18.90 -18.74
N ALA A 22 8.64 -19.07 -17.44
CA ALA A 22 8.87 -20.34 -16.76
C ALA A 22 7.94 -21.46 -17.25
N LEU A 23 6.73 -21.11 -17.72
CA LEU A 23 5.72 -22.06 -18.22
C LEU A 23 5.88 -22.36 -19.71
N ARG A 24 6.18 -21.38 -20.55
CA ARG A 24 6.08 -21.43 -22.03
C ARG A 24 6.83 -22.62 -22.68
N ASN A 25 7.93 -23.06 -22.10
CA ASN A 25 8.74 -24.16 -22.63
C ASN A 25 8.51 -25.50 -21.93
N ARG A 26 7.44 -25.61 -21.17
CA ARG A 26 7.03 -26.85 -20.52
C ARG A 26 5.98 -27.56 -21.37
N ASN A 27 5.88 -28.88 -21.22
CA ASN A 27 4.79 -29.69 -21.77
C ASN A 27 4.38 -30.70 -20.71
N SER A 28 3.99 -30.18 -19.55
CA SER A 28 3.67 -30.95 -18.36
C SER A 28 2.81 -30.15 -17.38
N CYS A 29 2.30 -30.81 -16.37
CA CYS A 29 1.60 -30.15 -15.28
C CYS A 29 2.60 -29.78 -14.17
N LEU A 30 2.39 -28.62 -13.54
CA LEU A 30 3.22 -28.11 -12.44
C LEU A 30 2.40 -27.23 -11.49
N GLU A 31 2.91 -27.04 -10.27
CA GLU A 31 2.33 -26.12 -9.29
C GLU A 31 2.98 -24.75 -9.39
N VAL A 32 2.15 -23.72 -9.57
CA VAL A 32 2.56 -22.31 -9.67
C VAL A 32 1.65 -21.42 -8.84
N SER A 33 2.08 -20.19 -8.61
CA SER A 33 1.18 -19.17 -8.08
C SER A 33 0.55 -18.39 -9.23
N LEU A 34 -0.77 -18.28 -9.20
CA LEU A 34 -1.56 -17.45 -10.12
C LEU A 34 -2.14 -16.21 -9.41
N ASP A 35 -1.62 -15.87 -8.23
CA ASP A 35 -2.01 -14.73 -7.40
C ASP A 35 -0.78 -14.03 -6.77
N LEU A 36 0.32 -13.99 -7.53
CA LEU A 36 1.55 -13.28 -7.17
C LEU A 36 2.16 -13.76 -5.84
N GLY A 37 2.13 -15.08 -5.60
CA GLY A 37 2.82 -15.71 -4.48
C GLY A 37 1.96 -16.03 -3.25
N LEU A 38 0.64 -15.75 -3.27
CA LEU A 38 -0.22 -15.99 -2.12
C LEU A 38 -0.59 -17.47 -1.97
N THR A 39 -0.94 -18.13 -3.09
CA THR A 39 -1.33 -19.55 -3.10
C THR A 39 -0.63 -20.31 -4.22
N ARG A 40 -0.72 -21.64 -4.19
CA ARG A 40 -0.24 -22.53 -5.26
C ARG A 40 -1.40 -23.27 -5.89
N GLU A 41 -1.35 -23.41 -7.20
CA GLU A 41 -2.35 -24.11 -7.98
C GLU A 41 -1.68 -24.95 -9.08
N LYS A 42 -2.26 -26.13 -9.37
CA LYS A 42 -1.81 -27.00 -10.44
C LYS A 42 -2.30 -26.47 -11.78
N VAL A 43 -1.38 -26.25 -12.69
CA VAL A 43 -1.66 -25.90 -14.10
C VAL A 43 -1.01 -26.91 -15.03
N CYS A 44 -1.55 -27.07 -16.23
CA CYS A 44 -0.96 -27.93 -17.26
C CYS A 44 -0.66 -27.13 -18.52
N VAL A 45 0.49 -27.37 -19.12
CA VAL A 45 0.90 -26.75 -20.38
C VAL A 45 0.84 -27.79 -21.50
N SER A 46 0.19 -27.43 -22.59
CA SER A 46 0.12 -28.23 -23.82
C SER A 46 0.35 -27.30 -25.03
N GLY A 47 1.50 -27.40 -25.65
CA GLY A 47 1.88 -26.54 -26.78
C GLY A 47 1.88 -25.06 -26.39
N LYS A 48 1.05 -24.26 -27.05
CA LYS A 48 0.91 -22.81 -26.77
C LYS A 48 -0.17 -22.47 -25.74
N LYS A 49 -0.75 -23.46 -25.09
CA LYS A 49 -1.89 -23.29 -24.22
C LYS A 49 -1.57 -23.64 -22.79
N LEU A 50 -2.13 -22.87 -21.87
CA LEU A 50 -2.15 -23.11 -20.44
C LEU A 50 -3.56 -23.54 -20.03
N LEU A 51 -3.66 -24.68 -19.36
CA LEU A 51 -4.89 -25.18 -18.76
C LEU A 51 -4.87 -24.91 -17.26
N ILE A 52 -5.85 -24.15 -16.80
CA ILE A 52 -6.06 -23.78 -15.40
C ILE A 52 -7.45 -24.28 -15.02
N ARG A 53 -7.56 -25.38 -14.26
CA ARG A 53 -8.84 -26.07 -14.02
C ARG A 53 -9.53 -26.37 -15.35
N ASP A 54 -10.67 -25.76 -15.63
CA ASP A 54 -11.47 -25.92 -16.85
C ASP A 54 -11.28 -24.79 -17.87
N ILE A 55 -10.33 -23.85 -17.59
CA ILE A 55 -10.05 -22.69 -18.44
C ILE A 55 -8.80 -23.00 -19.27
N GLU A 56 -8.92 -22.89 -20.58
CA GLU A 56 -7.80 -22.98 -21.52
C GLU A 56 -7.49 -21.59 -22.07
N VAL A 57 -6.26 -21.13 -21.94
CA VAL A 57 -5.83 -19.81 -22.37
C VAL A 57 -4.52 -19.89 -23.18
N ASP A 58 -4.43 -19.11 -24.25
CA ASP A 58 -3.21 -18.99 -25.04
C ASP A 58 -2.17 -18.14 -24.30
N PHE A 59 -0.91 -18.55 -24.36
CA PHE A 59 0.20 -17.76 -23.78
C PHE A 59 0.27 -16.34 -24.32
N ASP A 60 -0.07 -16.15 -25.60
CA ASP A 60 0.00 -14.81 -26.20
C ASP A 60 -1.01 -13.84 -25.57
N ALA A 61 -2.15 -14.36 -25.09
CA ALA A 61 -3.16 -13.54 -24.40
C ALA A 61 -2.74 -13.11 -22.98
N ILE A 62 -1.92 -13.93 -22.30
CA ILE A 62 -1.50 -13.69 -20.91
C ILE A 62 -0.05 -13.23 -20.77
N THR A 63 0.63 -12.97 -21.90
CA THR A 63 1.99 -12.48 -21.90
C THR A 63 2.01 -10.96 -21.72
N PRO A 64 2.62 -10.45 -20.65
CA PRO A 64 2.78 -9.00 -20.48
C PRO A 64 3.59 -8.35 -21.61
N SER A 65 3.23 -7.13 -22.00
CA SER A 65 3.92 -6.37 -23.04
C SER A 65 5.34 -5.91 -22.64
N GLU A 66 5.55 -5.73 -21.32
CA GLU A 66 6.82 -5.37 -20.70
C GLU A 66 7.07 -6.28 -19.48
N GLU A 67 8.35 -6.44 -19.11
CA GLU A 67 8.76 -7.38 -18.05
C GLU A 67 8.08 -7.14 -16.71
N ASP A 68 7.87 -5.88 -16.35
CA ASP A 68 7.36 -5.47 -15.03
C ASP A 68 5.84 -5.31 -14.96
N ARG A 69 5.12 -5.63 -16.06
CA ARG A 69 3.66 -5.57 -16.09
C ARG A 69 3.02 -6.83 -15.51
N VAL A 70 1.81 -6.66 -15.06
CA VAL A 70 0.95 -7.74 -14.58
C VAL A 70 -0.27 -7.83 -15.48
N VAL A 71 -0.50 -8.99 -16.08
CA VAL A 71 -1.73 -9.32 -16.81
C VAL A 71 -2.70 -10.01 -15.86
N LEU A 72 -3.93 -9.56 -15.83
CA LEU A 72 -5.05 -10.21 -15.13
C LEU A 72 -5.97 -10.89 -16.14
N LEU A 73 -6.22 -12.17 -15.93
CA LEU A 73 -7.28 -12.91 -16.59
C LEU A 73 -8.51 -12.91 -15.67
N GLU A 74 -9.53 -12.15 -16.05
CA GLU A 74 -10.80 -11.98 -15.35
C GLU A 74 -11.96 -12.23 -16.30
N ASN A 75 -12.87 -13.15 -15.96
CA ASN A 75 -14.08 -13.45 -16.78
C ASN A 75 -13.74 -13.63 -18.27
N ASP A 76 -12.78 -14.51 -18.57
CA ASP A 76 -12.28 -14.85 -19.92
C ASP A 76 -11.63 -13.68 -20.71
N ARG A 77 -11.32 -12.58 -20.03
CA ARG A 77 -10.61 -11.45 -20.60
C ARG A 77 -9.27 -11.25 -19.92
N ALA A 78 -8.23 -11.20 -20.74
CA ALA A 78 -6.88 -10.87 -20.26
C ALA A 78 -6.55 -9.41 -20.57
N TYR A 79 -6.03 -8.68 -19.60
CA TYR A 79 -5.61 -7.29 -19.75
C TYR A 79 -4.52 -6.94 -18.75
N GLU A 80 -3.68 -5.97 -19.09
CA GLU A 80 -2.69 -5.42 -18.17
C GLU A 80 -3.36 -4.53 -17.12
N ILE A 81 -2.94 -4.67 -15.86
CA ILE A 81 -3.46 -3.84 -14.77
C ILE A 81 -2.77 -2.47 -14.84
N ALA A 82 -3.24 -1.64 -15.75
CA ALA A 82 -2.76 -0.28 -15.95
C ALA A 82 -3.91 0.63 -16.39
N VAL A 83 -3.81 1.90 -16.04
CA VAL A 83 -4.77 2.93 -16.45
C VAL A 83 -4.05 4.23 -16.77
N SER A 84 -4.43 4.84 -17.88
CA SER A 84 -3.95 6.16 -18.31
C SER A 84 -5.09 7.18 -18.20
N THR A 85 -4.85 8.28 -17.54
CA THR A 85 -5.80 9.38 -17.35
C THR A 85 -5.10 10.71 -17.57
N MET A 86 -5.85 11.82 -17.54
CA MET A 86 -5.26 13.16 -17.55
C MET A 86 -4.38 13.45 -16.32
N LYS A 87 -4.58 12.71 -15.22
CA LYS A 87 -3.77 12.84 -13.98
C LYS A 87 -2.45 12.09 -14.04
N GLY A 88 -2.32 11.10 -14.94
CA GLY A 88 -1.11 10.32 -15.07
C GLY A 88 -1.36 8.89 -15.52
N TYR A 89 -0.26 8.14 -15.55
CA TYR A 89 -0.23 6.73 -15.87
C TYR A 89 0.03 5.91 -14.60
N TYR A 90 -0.84 4.95 -14.35
CA TYR A 90 -0.84 4.08 -13.17
C TYR A 90 -0.69 2.64 -13.60
N LYS A 91 0.16 1.86 -12.97
CA LYS A 91 0.22 0.41 -13.20
C LYS A 91 0.49 -0.38 -11.92
N LEU A 92 -0.06 -1.58 -11.86
CA LEU A 92 0.41 -2.59 -10.94
C LEU A 92 1.71 -3.16 -11.49
N LYS A 93 2.81 -2.96 -10.77
CA LYS A 93 4.14 -3.34 -11.21
C LYS A 93 4.60 -4.59 -10.47
N ALA A 94 4.89 -5.63 -11.23
CA ALA A 94 5.56 -6.82 -10.72
C ALA A 94 7.03 -6.49 -10.37
N ILE A 95 7.51 -7.09 -9.27
CA ILE A 95 8.90 -6.97 -8.82
C ILE A 95 9.61 -8.33 -8.74
N GLY A 96 8.93 -9.37 -9.18
CA GLY A 96 9.39 -10.75 -9.22
C GLY A 96 8.22 -11.70 -9.48
N MET A 97 8.49 -12.99 -9.62
CA MET A 97 7.49 -13.99 -9.99
C MET A 97 6.41 -14.17 -8.93
N ASP A 98 6.81 -14.36 -7.69
CA ASP A 98 5.94 -14.72 -6.54
C ASP A 98 6.09 -13.69 -5.41
N LEU A 99 6.08 -12.41 -5.75
CA LEU A 99 6.27 -11.30 -4.81
C LEU A 99 5.09 -10.32 -4.84
N PRO A 100 4.78 -9.67 -3.69
CA PRO A 100 3.79 -8.60 -3.66
C PRO A 100 4.19 -7.46 -4.60
N PRO A 101 3.32 -7.05 -5.52
CA PRO A 101 3.63 -6.00 -6.48
C PRO A 101 3.68 -4.62 -5.85
N THR A 102 4.22 -3.65 -6.56
CA THR A 102 4.14 -2.24 -6.19
C THR A 102 3.18 -1.48 -7.10
N LEU A 103 2.65 -0.37 -6.63
CA LEU A 103 2.01 0.63 -7.46
C LEU A 103 3.09 1.53 -8.06
N GLU A 104 3.04 1.76 -9.37
CA GLU A 104 3.85 2.76 -10.03
C GLU A 104 2.95 3.85 -10.62
N ILE A 105 3.27 5.12 -10.34
CA ILE A 105 2.56 6.28 -10.88
C ILE A 105 3.58 7.15 -11.60
N ASN A 106 3.41 7.37 -12.92
CA ASN A 106 4.31 8.17 -13.74
C ASN A 106 5.79 7.77 -13.59
N GLY A 107 6.08 6.45 -13.54
CA GLY A 107 7.43 5.91 -13.40
C GLY A 107 7.98 5.94 -11.95
N ILE A 108 7.21 6.39 -10.98
CA ILE A 108 7.63 6.46 -9.56
C ILE A 108 6.98 5.32 -8.79
N HIS A 109 7.78 4.49 -8.13
CA HIS A 109 7.29 3.42 -7.24
C HIS A 109 6.74 4.02 -5.95
N MET A 110 5.55 3.58 -5.55
CA MET A 110 4.90 4.05 -4.33
C MET A 110 5.33 3.26 -3.09
N HIS A 111 5.93 2.09 -3.26
CA HIS A 111 6.44 1.27 -2.15
C HIS A 111 7.95 1.08 -2.26
N ARG A 112 8.56 0.77 -1.14
CA ARG A 112 9.94 0.30 -1.09
C ARG A 112 10.04 -1.08 -1.75
N ILE A 113 11.00 -1.25 -2.66
CA ILE A 113 11.23 -2.50 -3.40
C ILE A 113 12.71 -2.95 -3.35
N VAL A 114 13.55 -2.22 -2.61
CA VAL A 114 14.98 -2.53 -2.45
C VAL A 114 15.25 -2.89 -1.00
N GLY A 115 15.79 -4.09 -0.79
CA GLY A 115 16.10 -4.63 0.54
C GLY A 115 14.92 -5.27 1.26
N LEU A 116 13.70 -4.82 1.01
CA LEU A 116 12.43 -5.38 1.47
C LEU A 116 11.44 -5.36 0.31
N ASN A 117 10.49 -6.30 0.29
CA ASN A 117 9.34 -6.20 -0.60
C ASN A 117 8.24 -5.31 0.04
N PRO A 118 7.22 -4.88 -0.73
CA PRO A 118 6.17 -3.98 -0.23
C PRO A 118 5.42 -4.50 1.00
N TRP A 119 5.21 -5.80 1.12
CA TRP A 119 4.53 -6.39 2.26
C TRP A 119 5.39 -6.39 3.53
N GLU A 120 6.67 -6.79 3.40
CA GLU A 120 7.64 -6.74 4.50
C GLU A 120 7.84 -5.31 5.02
N ASP A 121 7.90 -4.33 4.11
CA ASP A 121 8.00 -2.91 4.47
C ASP A 121 6.76 -2.43 5.25
N ALA A 122 5.55 -2.85 4.83
CA ALA A 122 4.31 -2.51 5.52
C ALA A 122 4.24 -3.15 6.92
N LEU A 123 4.66 -4.41 7.07
CA LEU A 123 4.76 -5.08 8.37
C LEU A 123 5.74 -4.35 9.29
N LEU A 124 6.89 -3.92 8.76
CA LEU A 124 7.87 -3.14 9.50
C LEU A 124 7.28 -1.80 9.97
N LYS A 125 6.61 -1.04 9.08
CA LYS A 125 5.95 0.23 9.41
C LYS A 125 4.91 0.07 10.52
N ALA A 126 4.02 -0.93 10.41
CA ALA A 126 3.02 -1.24 11.42
C ALA A 126 3.66 -1.68 12.76
N SER A 127 4.80 -2.37 12.70
CA SER A 127 5.60 -2.72 13.89
C SER A 127 6.19 -1.47 14.56
N LYS A 128 6.77 -0.56 13.80
CA LYS A 128 7.34 0.70 14.31
C LYS A 128 6.27 1.62 14.91
N ALA A 129 5.07 1.64 14.33
CA ALA A 129 3.90 2.30 14.93
C ALA A 129 3.41 1.59 16.21
N ARG A 130 3.97 0.42 16.55
CA ARG A 130 3.58 -0.44 17.66
C ARG A 130 2.08 -0.77 17.65
N VAL A 131 1.53 -1.06 16.48
CA VAL A 131 0.16 -1.56 16.37
C VAL A 131 0.01 -2.86 17.14
N ARG A 132 -1.06 -3.01 17.93
CA ARG A 132 -1.35 -4.14 18.79
C ARG A 132 -2.83 -4.50 18.72
N ARG A 133 -3.16 -5.65 19.26
CA ARG A 133 -4.54 -6.12 19.40
C ARG A 133 -5.42 -5.06 20.06
N GLY A 134 -6.56 -4.81 19.46
CA GLY A 134 -7.57 -3.86 19.93
C GLY A 134 -7.35 -2.40 19.51
N ASN A 135 -6.21 -2.04 18.92
CA ASN A 135 -5.98 -0.66 18.50
C ASN A 135 -6.93 -0.21 17.39
N VAL A 136 -7.32 1.06 17.44
CA VAL A 136 -7.94 1.81 16.35
C VAL A 136 -6.84 2.59 15.65
N VAL A 137 -6.65 2.34 14.34
CA VAL A 137 -5.54 2.86 13.55
C VAL A 137 -6.06 3.82 12.47
N LEU A 138 -5.39 4.95 12.30
CA LEU A 138 -5.51 5.80 11.11
C LEU A 138 -4.35 5.47 10.16
N ASP A 139 -4.69 5.10 8.93
CA ASP A 139 -3.80 4.95 7.80
C ASP A 139 -4.11 6.08 6.82
N THR A 140 -3.17 7.00 6.61
CA THR A 140 -3.51 8.27 5.95
C THR A 140 -3.51 8.22 4.43
N CYS A 141 -2.84 7.23 3.84
CA CYS A 141 -2.73 7.06 2.38
C CYS A 141 -2.82 5.58 2.05
N THR A 142 -3.98 5.16 1.56
CA THR A 142 -4.26 3.72 1.36
C THR A 142 -3.29 3.08 0.37
N GLY A 143 -3.07 3.68 -0.80
CA GLY A 143 -2.30 3.07 -1.87
C GLY A 143 -2.85 1.68 -2.21
N LEU A 144 -1.98 0.65 -2.20
CA LEU A 144 -2.40 -0.75 -2.31
C LEU A 144 -2.93 -1.34 -0.98
N GLY A 145 -2.95 -0.56 0.10
CA GLY A 145 -3.52 -0.95 1.38
C GLY A 145 -2.63 -1.83 2.26
N TYR A 146 -1.37 -1.98 1.93
CA TYR A 146 -0.48 -2.89 2.67
C TYR A 146 -0.32 -2.50 4.14
N THR A 147 -0.23 -1.21 4.47
CA THR A 147 -0.12 -0.73 5.86
C THR A 147 -1.40 -0.92 6.66
N ALA A 148 -2.57 -0.76 6.00
CA ALA A 148 -3.86 -1.06 6.61
C ALA A 148 -3.99 -2.56 6.93
N LEU A 149 -3.63 -3.42 5.96
CA LEU A 149 -3.65 -4.89 6.12
C LEU A 149 -2.65 -5.36 7.17
N ALA A 150 -1.42 -4.83 7.18
CA ALA A 150 -0.41 -5.12 8.19
C ALA A 150 -0.90 -4.72 9.59
N SER A 151 -1.66 -3.65 9.70
CA SER A 151 -2.29 -3.23 10.96
C SER A 151 -3.33 -4.24 11.44
N ILE A 152 -4.16 -4.77 10.53
CA ILE A 152 -5.12 -5.84 10.84
C ILE A 152 -4.41 -7.13 11.27
N GLU A 153 -3.34 -7.54 10.58
CA GLU A 153 -2.54 -8.71 10.93
C GLU A 153 -1.93 -8.59 12.33
N ARG A 154 -1.52 -7.39 12.73
CA ARG A 154 -1.04 -7.11 14.09
C ARG A 154 -2.16 -7.00 15.13
N GLY A 155 -3.41 -7.24 14.74
CA GLY A 155 -4.56 -7.32 15.63
C GLY A 155 -5.30 -6.01 15.85
N ALA A 156 -5.15 -5.00 14.99
CA ALA A 156 -5.99 -3.81 15.05
C ALA A 156 -7.48 -4.20 15.01
N SER A 157 -8.28 -3.58 15.87
CA SER A 157 -9.73 -3.80 15.90
C SER A 157 -10.46 -3.01 14.82
N LYS A 158 -9.86 -1.89 14.40
CA LYS A 158 -10.39 -1.03 13.35
C LYS A 158 -9.25 -0.27 12.66
N VAL A 159 -9.33 -0.15 11.35
CA VAL A 159 -8.49 0.72 10.55
C VAL A 159 -9.39 1.67 9.75
N VAL A 160 -9.09 2.95 9.81
CA VAL A 160 -9.66 3.95 8.89
C VAL A 160 -8.53 4.36 7.95
N SER A 161 -8.76 4.19 6.66
CA SER A 161 -7.77 4.51 5.62
C SER A 161 -8.35 5.49 4.62
N ALA A 162 -7.54 6.41 4.10
CA ALA A 162 -7.98 7.41 3.13
C ALA A 162 -7.18 7.31 1.83
N GLU A 163 -7.88 7.41 0.70
CA GLU A 163 -7.27 7.47 -0.63
C GLU A 163 -7.98 8.54 -1.47
N ILE A 164 -7.25 9.50 -1.96
CA ILE A 164 -7.82 10.58 -2.77
C ILE A 164 -8.07 10.15 -4.22
N ASP A 165 -7.24 9.25 -4.74
CA ASP A 165 -7.26 8.89 -6.16
C ASP A 165 -8.03 7.58 -6.41
N PRO A 166 -9.21 7.64 -7.07
CA PRO A 166 -9.99 6.45 -7.40
C PRO A 166 -9.26 5.49 -8.35
N ASN A 167 -8.26 5.96 -9.13
CA ASN A 167 -7.48 5.08 -9.99
C ASN A 167 -6.58 4.16 -9.16
N VAL A 168 -6.06 4.66 -8.03
CA VAL A 168 -5.28 3.86 -7.09
C VAL A 168 -6.16 2.77 -6.46
N LEU A 169 -7.39 3.10 -6.06
CA LEU A 169 -8.35 2.10 -5.54
C LEU A 169 -8.72 1.06 -6.60
N TRP A 170 -8.89 1.48 -7.87
CA TRP A 170 -9.14 0.58 -8.98
C TRP A 170 -7.99 -0.43 -9.18
N ILE A 171 -6.73 0.02 -9.09
CA ILE A 171 -5.56 -0.87 -9.13
C ILE A 171 -5.55 -1.79 -7.90
N ALA A 172 -5.84 -1.27 -6.71
CA ALA A 172 -5.86 -2.05 -5.47
C ALA A 172 -6.91 -3.17 -5.51
N GLU A 173 -8.10 -2.95 -6.08
CA GLU A 173 -9.12 -3.98 -6.27
C GLU A 173 -8.62 -5.15 -7.15
N ARG A 174 -7.67 -4.88 -8.05
CA ARG A 174 -7.07 -5.85 -8.98
C ARG A 174 -5.75 -6.41 -8.48
N ASN A 175 -5.31 -6.02 -7.32
CA ASN A 175 -4.13 -6.57 -6.66
C ASN A 175 -4.55 -7.72 -5.71
N PRO A 176 -4.10 -8.95 -5.94
CA PRO A 176 -4.51 -10.09 -5.09
C PRO A 176 -4.07 -9.91 -3.63
N TRP A 177 -2.96 -9.21 -3.39
CA TRP A 177 -2.47 -8.87 -2.05
C TRP A 177 -3.32 -7.84 -1.32
N SER A 178 -4.18 -7.11 -2.03
CA SER A 178 -5.10 -6.11 -1.46
C SER A 178 -6.46 -6.67 -1.11
N ARG A 179 -6.76 -7.94 -1.38
CA ARG A 179 -8.08 -8.56 -1.16
C ARG A 179 -8.62 -8.36 0.25
N GLY A 180 -7.74 -8.40 1.23
CA GLY A 180 -8.09 -8.18 2.63
C GLY A 180 -8.62 -6.78 2.96
N LEU A 181 -8.54 -5.80 2.06
CA LEU A 181 -9.15 -4.48 2.24
C LEU A 181 -10.68 -4.52 2.31
N GLY A 182 -11.30 -5.62 1.87
CA GLY A 182 -12.73 -5.89 2.06
C GLY A 182 -13.11 -6.33 3.50
N ASP A 183 -12.15 -6.46 4.42
CA ASP A 183 -12.43 -6.81 5.82
C ASP A 183 -13.28 -5.73 6.50
N LYS A 184 -14.34 -6.11 7.21
CA LYS A 184 -15.26 -5.22 7.92
C LYS A 184 -14.59 -4.31 8.97
N ARG A 185 -13.38 -4.65 9.40
CA ARG A 185 -12.57 -3.83 10.32
C ARG A 185 -11.87 -2.66 9.60
N ILE A 186 -11.82 -2.67 8.27
CA ILE A 186 -11.22 -1.61 7.46
C ILE A 186 -12.32 -0.74 6.87
N THR A 187 -12.21 0.55 7.05
CA THR A 187 -13.06 1.55 6.39
C THR A 187 -12.19 2.38 5.48
N ILE A 188 -12.40 2.31 4.18
CA ILE A 188 -11.71 3.15 3.20
C ILE A 188 -12.59 4.34 2.89
N ALA A 189 -12.02 5.55 2.94
CA ALA A 189 -12.66 6.78 2.51
C ALA A 189 -11.99 7.29 1.22
N ASN A 190 -12.76 7.44 0.14
CA ASN A 190 -12.23 8.04 -1.08
C ASN A 190 -12.33 9.57 -1.00
N ILE A 191 -11.38 10.16 -0.30
CA ILE A 191 -11.29 11.59 -0.03
C ILE A 191 -9.87 11.96 0.38
N ASP A 192 -9.51 13.23 0.20
CA ASP A 192 -8.28 13.80 0.74
C ASP A 192 -8.26 13.72 2.28
N ILE A 193 -7.22 13.11 2.82
CA ILE A 193 -7.03 12.97 4.27
C ILE A 193 -6.92 14.32 4.98
N VAL A 194 -6.37 15.36 4.33
CA VAL A 194 -6.29 16.72 4.90
C VAL A 194 -7.68 17.29 5.18
N ASN A 195 -8.66 16.92 4.38
CA ASN A 195 -10.06 17.28 4.61
C ASN A 195 -10.75 16.32 5.58
N LEU A 196 -10.54 15.02 5.42
CA LEU A 196 -11.18 14.00 6.25
C LEU A 196 -10.81 14.12 7.72
N ILE A 197 -9.54 14.38 8.03
CA ILE A 197 -9.03 14.36 9.40
C ILE A 197 -9.76 15.33 10.34
N ARG A 198 -10.28 16.44 9.79
CA ARG A 198 -11.01 17.48 10.53
C ARG A 198 -12.34 16.99 11.11
N TYR A 199 -12.88 15.89 10.57
CA TYR A 199 -14.16 15.31 11.03
C TYR A 199 -14.00 14.24 12.12
N PHE A 200 -12.76 13.85 12.44
CA PHE A 200 -12.52 12.94 13.56
C PHE A 200 -12.48 13.68 14.88
N GLU A 201 -12.98 13.03 15.91
CA GLU A 201 -12.91 13.50 17.28
C GLU A 201 -11.47 13.56 17.80
N ASP A 202 -11.23 14.40 18.78
CA ASP A 202 -9.95 14.47 19.48
C ASP A 202 -9.65 13.13 20.15
N SER A 203 -8.40 12.71 20.09
CA SER A 203 -7.97 11.49 20.79
C SER A 203 -8.74 10.22 20.39
N PHE A 204 -9.07 10.07 19.12
CA PHE A 204 -9.84 8.93 18.61
C PHE A 204 -8.94 7.71 18.28
N PHE A 205 -7.76 7.92 17.69
CA PHE A 205 -6.89 6.86 17.23
C PHE A 205 -5.81 6.48 18.23
N ASP A 206 -5.57 5.18 18.39
CA ASP A 206 -4.44 4.67 19.21
C ASP A 206 -3.11 4.82 18.50
N LYS A 207 -3.11 4.63 17.17
CA LYS A 207 -1.92 4.66 16.30
C LYS A 207 -2.24 5.36 15.00
N ILE A 208 -1.23 6.02 14.44
CA ILE A 208 -1.31 6.61 13.11
C ILE A 208 -0.14 6.08 12.29
N ILE A 209 -0.42 5.60 11.09
CA ILE A 209 0.56 5.32 10.05
C ILE A 209 0.36 6.37 8.96
N HIS A 210 1.31 7.28 8.87
CA HIS A 210 1.35 8.31 7.84
C HIS A 210 2.40 7.90 6.80
N ASP A 211 1.93 7.33 5.70
CA ASP A 211 2.75 6.83 4.59
C ASP A 211 2.40 7.60 3.30
N PRO A 212 2.69 8.90 3.25
CA PRO A 212 2.31 9.75 2.13
C PRO A 212 3.22 9.52 0.91
N PRO A 213 2.75 9.91 -0.30
CA PRO A 213 3.64 10.07 -1.43
C PRO A 213 4.82 10.97 -1.10
N ARG A 214 5.93 10.82 -1.84
CA ARG A 214 7.14 11.62 -1.61
C ARG A 214 6.83 13.11 -1.59
N PHE A 215 7.55 13.83 -0.75
CA PHE A 215 7.44 15.30 -0.65
C PHE A 215 7.66 15.97 -2.02
N SER A 216 6.68 16.76 -2.42
CA SER A 216 6.65 17.55 -3.66
C SER A 216 5.76 18.78 -3.47
N ALA A 217 5.67 19.63 -4.46
CA ALA A 217 4.77 20.79 -4.43
C ALA A 217 3.28 20.36 -4.28
N SER A 218 2.89 19.23 -4.87
CA SER A 218 1.51 18.71 -4.81
C SER A 218 1.18 17.94 -3.54
N THR A 219 2.18 17.53 -2.77
CA THR A 219 2.02 16.74 -1.52
C THR A 219 2.43 17.53 -0.27
N GLY A 220 2.80 18.80 -0.43
CA GLY A 220 3.35 19.63 0.64
C GLY A 220 2.47 19.76 1.88
N ASP A 221 1.15 19.75 1.69
CA ASP A 221 0.19 19.86 2.80
C ASP A 221 0.28 18.66 3.76
N LEU A 222 0.56 17.45 3.24
CA LEU A 222 0.75 16.24 4.05
C LEU A 222 1.99 16.30 4.96
N TYR A 223 2.91 17.21 4.68
CA TYR A 223 4.13 17.46 5.45
C TYR A 223 4.08 18.79 6.21
N GLY A 224 2.92 19.48 6.16
CA GLY A 224 2.69 20.78 6.77
C GLY A 224 2.50 20.70 8.28
N LEU A 225 2.84 21.82 8.99
CA LEU A 225 2.63 21.91 10.43
C LEU A 225 1.17 21.76 10.82
N ASP A 226 0.25 22.32 10.02
CA ASP A 226 -1.18 22.31 10.36
C ASP A 226 -1.74 20.88 10.24
N PHE A 227 -1.30 20.10 9.24
CA PHE A 227 -1.68 18.69 9.16
C PHE A 227 -1.09 17.88 10.33
N TYR A 228 0.15 18.15 10.73
CA TYR A 228 0.75 17.49 11.91
C TYR A 228 0.03 17.85 13.22
N LYS A 229 -0.50 19.07 13.36
CA LYS A 229 -1.37 19.44 14.50
C LYS A 229 -2.67 18.62 14.49
N GLU A 230 -3.26 18.38 13.31
CA GLU A 230 -4.44 17.51 13.21
C GLU A 230 -4.11 16.06 13.54
N LEU A 231 -2.98 15.51 13.08
CA LEU A 231 -2.51 14.19 13.50
C LEU A 231 -2.34 14.12 15.03
N TYR A 232 -1.77 15.16 15.62
CA TYR A 232 -1.61 15.27 17.07
C TYR A 232 -2.95 15.37 17.80
N ARG A 233 -3.91 16.11 17.25
CA ARG A 233 -5.25 16.24 17.82
C ARG A 233 -5.97 14.91 17.89
N VAL A 234 -6.00 14.18 16.78
CA VAL A 234 -6.81 12.95 16.66
C VAL A 234 -6.16 11.72 17.28
N ILE A 235 -4.85 11.73 17.56
CA ILE A 235 -4.19 10.63 18.25
C ILE A 235 -4.38 10.73 19.77
N LYS A 236 -4.59 9.60 20.44
CA LYS A 236 -4.76 9.51 21.88
C LYS A 236 -3.48 9.88 22.63
N PRO A 237 -3.55 10.39 23.87
CA PRO A 237 -2.40 10.46 24.77
C PRO A 237 -1.71 9.08 24.87
N GLY A 238 -0.38 9.04 24.79
CA GLY A 238 0.41 7.81 24.70
C GLY A 238 0.37 7.12 23.33
N GLY A 239 -0.37 7.66 22.38
CA GLY A 239 -0.43 7.18 21.00
C GLY A 239 0.90 7.38 20.27
N ILE A 240 1.11 6.62 19.20
CA ILE A 240 2.32 6.65 18.39
C ILE A 240 1.95 6.97 16.95
N LEU A 241 2.64 7.96 16.40
CA LEU A 241 2.69 8.28 14.99
C LEU A 241 3.93 7.64 14.38
N TYR A 242 3.76 6.84 13.33
CA TYR A 242 4.79 6.50 12.38
C TYR A 242 4.61 7.34 11.12
N HIS A 243 5.65 8.00 10.63
CA HIS A 243 5.60 8.83 9.43
C HIS A 243 6.74 8.46 8.47
N TYR A 244 6.39 7.81 7.36
CA TYR A 244 7.33 7.45 6.31
C TYR A 244 7.79 8.68 5.54
N THR A 245 9.09 8.78 5.26
CA THR A 245 9.67 9.90 4.49
C THR A 245 10.63 9.43 3.40
N GLY A 246 10.95 8.13 3.42
CA GLY A 246 12.00 7.55 2.59
C GLY A 246 13.40 7.97 3.05
N LEU A 247 14.40 7.39 2.39
CA LEU A 247 15.79 7.88 2.52
C LEU A 247 15.97 9.01 1.51
N PRO A 248 16.24 10.19 1.98
CA PRO A 248 16.60 11.28 1.12
C PRO A 248 18.02 11.05 0.56
N GLY A 249 18.27 11.42 -0.73
CA GLY A 249 19.61 11.40 -1.34
C GLY A 249 20.59 12.36 -0.67
N PHE A 250 21.89 12.08 -0.79
CA PHE A 250 23.00 12.52 0.08
C PHE A 250 23.20 14.02 0.36
N LYS A 251 22.62 15.00 -0.32
CA LYS A 251 22.94 16.42 -0.08
C LYS A 251 21.77 17.34 0.28
N THR A 252 20.57 17.09 -0.20
CA THR A 252 19.41 17.99 -0.01
C THR A 252 18.53 17.59 1.19
N ASN A 253 18.81 16.52 1.81
CA ASN A 253 17.86 15.73 2.60
C ASN A 253 17.96 15.86 4.11
N TYR A 254 19.12 16.26 4.63
CA TYR A 254 19.25 16.55 6.06
C TYR A 254 18.36 17.74 6.48
N SER A 255 18.21 18.75 5.61
CA SER A 255 17.34 19.88 5.86
C SER A 255 15.85 19.51 5.86
N ILE A 256 15.43 18.60 4.96
CA ILE A 256 14.05 18.13 4.88
C ILE A 256 13.70 17.31 6.13
N LEU A 257 14.53 16.33 6.50
CA LEU A 257 14.32 15.53 7.71
C LEU A 257 14.32 16.39 8.98
N LYS A 258 15.26 17.35 9.09
CA LYS A 258 15.27 18.32 10.18
C LYS A 258 14.00 19.16 10.21
N GLY A 259 13.54 19.61 9.04
CA GLY A 259 12.30 20.36 8.91
C GLY A 259 11.06 19.56 9.34
N ILE A 260 10.97 18.28 8.96
CA ILE A 260 9.89 17.37 9.39
C ILE A 260 9.93 17.18 10.92
N LYS A 261 11.10 16.85 11.48
CA LYS A 261 11.27 16.71 12.91
C LYS A 261 10.81 17.93 13.68
N ASN A 262 11.29 19.12 13.28
CA ASN A 262 10.93 20.38 13.93
C ASN A 262 9.42 20.66 13.87
N ARG A 263 8.75 20.32 12.76
CA ARG A 263 7.29 20.51 12.65
C ARG A 263 6.52 19.51 13.50
N LEU A 264 6.96 18.25 13.59
CA LEU A 264 6.36 17.27 14.49
C LEU A 264 6.48 17.70 15.96
N GLU A 265 7.66 18.16 16.38
CA GLU A 265 7.89 18.71 17.73
C GLU A 265 7.04 19.96 17.99
N LYS A 266 6.94 20.88 17.02
CA LYS A 266 6.06 22.07 17.11
C LYS A 266 4.57 21.72 17.16
N ALA A 267 4.16 20.59 16.58
CA ALA A 267 2.79 20.08 16.67
C ALA A 267 2.48 19.49 18.06
N GLY A 268 3.49 19.26 18.91
CA GLY A 268 3.33 18.75 20.27
C GLY A 268 3.85 17.33 20.48
N PHE A 269 4.31 16.66 19.43
CA PHE A 269 4.89 15.32 19.57
C PHE A 269 6.23 15.37 20.33
N ILE A 270 6.49 14.35 21.13
CA ILE A 270 7.74 14.15 21.87
C ILE A 270 8.47 12.90 21.39
N ARG A 271 9.73 12.73 21.79
CA ARG A 271 10.57 11.58 21.41
C ARG A 271 10.61 11.37 19.90
N VAL A 272 10.68 12.45 19.14
CA VAL A 272 10.67 12.43 17.68
C VAL A 272 12.06 12.03 17.19
N TYR A 273 12.17 10.84 16.57
CA TYR A 273 13.42 10.37 15.97
C TYR A 273 13.19 9.68 14.63
N PHE A 274 14.19 9.72 13.79
CA PHE A 274 14.21 9.03 12.51
C PHE A 274 14.73 7.61 12.69
N ASP A 275 13.95 6.63 12.28
CA ASP A 275 14.32 5.21 12.26
C ASP A 275 14.85 4.85 10.86
N GLN A 276 16.13 4.54 10.77
CA GLN A 276 16.80 4.26 9.50
C GLN A 276 16.29 2.97 8.84
N GLU A 277 15.97 1.97 9.63
CA GLU A 277 15.49 0.67 9.13
C GLU A 277 14.18 0.83 8.36
N SER A 278 13.19 1.51 8.93
CA SER A 278 11.89 1.75 8.31
C SER A 278 11.82 3.03 7.48
N GLN A 279 12.90 3.85 7.48
CA GLN A 279 13.01 5.09 6.72
C GLN A 279 11.90 6.11 7.05
N GLY A 280 11.56 6.21 8.33
CA GLY A 280 10.49 7.08 8.80
C GLY A 280 10.73 7.64 10.19
N PHE A 281 9.91 8.63 10.56
CA PHE A 281 9.89 9.17 11.91
C PHE A 281 8.93 8.38 12.79
N ILE A 282 9.35 8.22 14.05
CA ILE A 282 8.50 7.73 15.13
C ILE A 282 8.35 8.84 16.14
N ALA A 283 7.11 9.12 16.53
CA ALA A 283 6.77 10.22 17.43
C ALA A 283 5.65 9.82 18.40
N TRP A 284 5.66 10.36 19.60
CA TRP A 284 4.68 10.05 20.64
C TRP A 284 3.86 11.27 21.03
N LYS A 285 2.58 11.10 21.26
CA LYS A 285 1.80 12.07 22.03
C LYS A 285 2.05 11.83 23.51
N PRO A 286 2.38 12.86 24.32
CA PRO A 286 2.55 12.72 25.76
C PRO A 286 1.33 12.05 26.40
N LEU A 287 1.55 11.28 27.48
CA LEU A 287 0.48 10.98 28.42
C LEU A 287 0.09 12.27 29.10
N ILE A 288 -1.20 12.53 29.26
CA ILE A 288 -1.63 13.64 30.12
C ILE A 288 -1.25 13.24 31.55
N THR A 289 -0.24 13.89 32.11
CA THR A 289 0.01 13.84 33.55
C THR A 289 -1.03 14.73 34.20
N SER A 290 -1.98 14.13 34.90
CA SER A 290 -2.90 14.83 35.79
C SER A 290 -2.14 15.58 36.87
#